data_08bf0cd6b84a897031eb2b66f7d38b38
#
_entry.id   08bf0cd6b84a897031eb2b66f7d38b38
#
_cell.length_a   1.000
_cell.length_b   1.000
_cell.length_c   1.000
_cell.angle_alpha   90.00
_cell.angle_beta   90.00
_cell.angle_gamma   90.00
#
_symmetry.space_group_name_H-M   'P 1'
#
loop_
_entity.id
_entity.type
_entity.pdbx_description
1 polymer ?
#
loop_
_entity_poly.entity_id
_entity_poly.type
_entity_poly.pdbx_seq_one_letter_code
_entity_poly.pdbx_strand_id
1 'polypeptide(L)'
;MVTPLLPPSFDEQRLDAAHGARLAATVHEHGRRGRILFAHGFGQTRHAWTATAHALASAGFPTLAYDARGHGDSDWNAADAPYHGEQFADDLIVLAGEQPRPPVLVAASMGGLFGLLAESRWPGLFSAMVLVDITPRWDTAGVERILAFMTAHPDGFASLAQAADVISAYMPHRPRKSEQSLRALLREDGQGRWRWHWDPRLVAELARDSEQHQDALAEAARQVKCPLLLVSGGRSDLVTPQTVAEFLALAPHARHVELPQATHMVAGDDNDAFTATVLDYLDVLSVAPATTSSVTNEHVTGARS
;
A
#
# COMPACT_ATOMS: atom_id res chain seq x y z
N MET A 1 15.42 17.22 33.23
CA MET A 1 14.11 17.64 32.70
C MET A 1 14.06 17.12 31.27
N VAL A 2 13.19 16.15 31.00
CA VAL A 2 12.95 15.66 29.63
C VAL A 2 11.98 16.66 29.00
N THR A 3 12.42 17.38 28.00
CA THR A 3 11.54 18.26 27.21
C THR A 3 10.42 17.40 26.65
N PRO A 4 9.13 17.72 26.85
CA PRO A 4 8.05 16.96 26.24
C PRO A 4 8.23 17.02 24.73
N LEU A 5 8.29 15.87 24.09
CA LEU A 5 8.29 15.79 22.63
C LEU A 5 6.96 16.36 22.14
N LEU A 6 7.04 17.36 21.27
CA LEU A 6 5.86 17.89 20.59
C LEU A 6 5.22 16.74 19.78
N PRO A 7 3.88 16.71 19.67
CA PRO A 7 3.23 15.74 18.82
C PRO A 7 3.74 15.83 17.38
N PRO A 8 3.82 14.71 16.64
CA PRO A 8 4.26 14.74 15.24
C PRO A 8 3.37 15.65 14.40
N SER A 9 4.00 16.51 13.58
CA SER A 9 3.32 17.33 12.57
C SER A 9 3.33 16.62 11.24
N PHE A 10 2.26 16.78 10.47
CA PHE A 10 2.09 16.21 9.14
C PHE A 10 1.74 17.31 8.16
N ASP A 11 2.39 17.29 7.00
CA ASP A 11 2.19 18.26 5.93
C ASP A 11 1.52 17.57 4.74
N GLU A 12 0.51 18.23 4.17
CA GLU A 12 -0.12 17.82 2.92
C GLU A 12 0.70 18.35 1.74
N GLN A 13 1.06 17.46 0.82
CA GLN A 13 1.90 17.78 -0.32
C GLN A 13 1.34 17.21 -1.62
N ARG A 14 1.81 17.73 -2.75
CA ARG A 14 1.59 17.18 -4.10
C ARG A 14 2.94 16.82 -4.65
N LEU A 15 3.21 15.54 -4.80
CA LEU A 15 4.49 14.99 -5.26
C LEU A 15 4.42 14.69 -6.75
N ASP A 16 5.48 14.98 -7.47
CA ASP A 16 5.63 14.54 -8.84
C ASP A 16 5.83 13.02 -8.85
N ALA A 17 5.26 12.33 -9.83
CA ALA A 17 5.30 10.90 -9.98
C ALA A 17 5.55 10.51 -11.44
N ALA A 18 5.55 9.22 -11.74
CA ALA A 18 5.80 8.72 -13.07
C ALA A 18 4.78 9.25 -14.09
N HIS A 19 5.19 9.37 -15.34
CA HIS A 19 4.34 9.77 -16.47
C HIS A 19 3.66 11.13 -16.29
N GLY A 20 4.28 12.04 -15.52
CA GLY A 20 3.79 13.40 -15.30
C GLY A 20 2.58 13.52 -14.36
N ALA A 21 2.19 12.45 -13.66
CA ALA A 21 1.15 12.49 -12.65
C ALA A 21 1.63 13.21 -11.38
N ARG A 22 0.71 13.84 -10.66
CA ARG A 22 0.96 14.40 -9.33
C ARG A 22 0.10 13.70 -8.29
N LEU A 23 0.76 13.19 -7.25
CA LEU A 23 0.12 12.41 -6.20
C LEU A 23 -0.02 13.24 -4.93
N ALA A 24 -1.20 13.18 -4.31
CA ALA A 24 -1.43 13.78 -3.02
C ALA A 24 -0.80 12.90 -1.92
N ALA A 25 -0.09 13.53 -1.01
CA ALA A 25 0.62 12.84 0.06
C ALA A 25 0.48 13.58 1.39
N THR A 26 0.50 12.81 2.47
CA THR A 26 0.65 13.27 3.85
C THR A 26 2.02 12.86 4.34
N VAL A 27 2.85 13.81 4.73
CA VAL A 27 4.27 13.61 5.02
C VAL A 27 4.62 14.05 6.44
N HIS A 28 5.42 13.24 7.12
CA HIS A 28 6.11 13.61 8.35
C HIS A 28 7.61 13.47 8.13
N GLU A 29 8.33 14.61 8.14
CA GLU A 29 9.75 14.66 7.77
C GLU A 29 10.71 14.36 8.92
N HIS A 30 10.23 14.47 10.17
CA HIS A 30 11.10 14.44 11.32
C HIS A 30 11.33 13.01 11.85
N GLY A 31 12.58 12.71 12.20
CA GLY A 31 12.97 11.42 12.76
C GLY A 31 14.41 11.09 12.39
N ARG A 32 14.97 10.08 13.08
CA ARG A 32 16.35 9.62 12.85
C ARG A 32 16.39 8.19 12.28
N ARG A 33 15.23 7.53 12.26
CA ARG A 33 15.07 6.16 11.74
C ARG A 33 14.84 6.19 10.22
N GLY A 34 14.78 5.02 9.60
CA GLY A 34 14.48 4.91 8.17
C GLY A 34 13.07 5.39 7.85
N ARG A 35 12.88 6.02 6.68
CA ARG A 35 11.55 6.47 6.23
C ARG A 35 10.63 5.28 5.96
N ILE A 36 9.36 5.47 6.30
CA ILE A 36 8.28 4.54 5.96
C ILE A 36 7.46 5.14 4.83
N LEU A 37 7.34 4.39 3.73
CA LEU A 37 6.47 4.72 2.60
C LEU A 37 5.22 3.83 2.69
N PHE A 38 4.03 4.45 2.73
CA PHE A 38 2.76 3.74 2.81
C PHE A 38 2.04 3.74 1.45
N ALA A 39 1.69 2.56 0.96
CA ALA A 39 0.88 2.36 -0.23
C ALA A 39 -0.44 1.66 0.13
N HIS A 40 -1.56 2.31 -0.15
CA HIS A 40 -2.90 1.80 0.20
C HIS A 40 -3.43 0.77 -0.81
N GLY A 41 -4.46 0.03 -0.41
CA GLY A 41 -5.21 -0.89 -1.26
C GLY A 41 -6.22 -0.18 -2.15
N PHE A 42 -6.74 -0.90 -3.16
CA PHE A 42 -7.75 -0.36 -4.07
C PHE A 42 -8.96 0.19 -3.28
N GLY A 43 -9.47 1.34 -3.70
CA GLY A 43 -10.62 1.99 -3.08
C GLY A 43 -10.33 2.66 -1.73
N GLN A 44 -9.10 2.64 -1.26
CA GLN A 44 -8.63 3.37 -0.09
C GLN A 44 -7.95 4.69 -0.47
N THR A 45 -7.48 5.43 0.53
CA THR A 45 -6.67 6.64 0.39
C THR A 45 -5.51 6.60 1.38
N ARG A 46 -4.58 7.55 1.28
CA ARG A 46 -3.50 7.78 2.24
C ARG A 46 -3.97 7.83 3.70
N HIS A 47 -5.23 8.25 3.92
CA HIS A 47 -5.82 8.35 5.25
C HIS A 47 -6.07 6.98 5.94
N ALA A 48 -6.03 5.87 5.19
CA ALA A 48 -6.07 4.53 5.79
C ALA A 48 -4.90 4.28 6.75
N TRP A 49 -3.82 5.01 6.57
CA TRP A 49 -2.58 4.86 7.34
C TRP A 49 -2.42 5.86 8.49
N THR A 50 -3.37 6.80 8.67
CA THR A 50 -3.23 7.93 9.61
C THR A 50 -2.81 7.49 11.00
N ALA A 51 -3.51 6.53 11.62
CA ALA A 51 -3.20 6.11 12.98
C ALA A 51 -1.81 5.42 13.08
N THR A 52 -1.50 4.52 12.15
CA THR A 52 -0.19 3.85 12.08
C THR A 52 0.94 4.86 11.81
N ALA A 53 0.74 5.80 10.88
CA ALA A 53 1.72 6.84 10.57
C ALA A 53 2.03 7.73 11.80
N HIS A 54 1.01 8.10 12.57
CA HIS A 54 1.18 8.84 13.82
C HIS A 54 1.98 8.05 14.88
N ALA A 55 1.70 6.77 15.04
CA ALA A 55 2.42 5.91 15.97
C ALA A 55 3.89 5.74 15.55
N LEU A 56 4.16 5.48 14.25
CA LEU A 56 5.52 5.36 13.73
C LEU A 56 6.29 6.69 13.79
N ALA A 57 5.64 7.81 13.51
CA ALA A 57 6.23 9.15 13.67
C ALA A 57 6.61 9.41 15.12
N SER A 58 5.75 9.04 16.08
CA SER A 58 6.05 9.13 17.51
C SER A 58 7.21 8.23 17.94
N ALA A 59 7.43 7.11 17.25
CA ALA A 59 8.58 6.22 17.42
C ALA A 59 9.85 6.69 16.67
N GLY A 60 9.81 7.87 16.02
CA GLY A 60 10.96 8.51 15.38
C GLY A 60 11.21 8.09 13.93
N PHE A 61 10.20 7.56 13.22
CA PHE A 61 10.26 7.28 11.80
C PHE A 61 9.65 8.43 10.99
N PRO A 62 10.38 9.04 10.04
CA PRO A 62 9.75 9.84 9.00
C PRO A 62 8.77 8.98 8.21
N THR A 63 7.60 9.54 7.83
CA THR A 63 6.58 8.78 7.11
C THR A 63 6.08 9.54 5.90
N LEU A 64 5.71 8.81 4.84
CA LEU A 64 5.06 9.33 3.65
C LEU A 64 3.92 8.37 3.29
N ALA A 65 2.68 8.85 3.32
CA ALA A 65 1.50 8.15 2.83
C ALA A 65 0.94 8.92 1.63
N TYR A 66 0.67 8.25 0.52
CA TYR A 66 0.17 8.90 -0.70
C TYR A 66 -1.13 8.27 -1.18
N ASP A 67 -1.93 9.03 -1.91
CA ASP A 67 -3.03 8.50 -2.70
C ASP A 67 -2.46 8.01 -4.04
N ALA A 68 -2.70 6.75 -4.37
CA ALA A 68 -2.31 6.20 -5.66
C ALA A 68 -3.02 6.95 -6.81
N ARG A 69 -2.42 6.97 -8.01
CA ARG A 69 -3.08 7.56 -9.18
C ARG A 69 -4.51 7.05 -9.34
N GLY A 70 -5.42 7.91 -9.75
CA GLY A 70 -6.82 7.57 -9.87
C GLY A 70 -7.58 7.45 -8.56
N HIS A 71 -6.95 7.72 -7.40
CA HIS A 71 -7.58 7.68 -6.07
C HIS A 71 -7.46 9.01 -5.34
N GLY A 72 -8.37 9.23 -4.39
CA GLY A 72 -8.32 10.33 -3.44
C GLY A 72 -8.19 11.69 -4.10
N ASP A 73 -7.14 12.42 -3.71
CA ASP A 73 -6.82 13.74 -4.23
C ASP A 73 -5.71 13.71 -5.30
N SER A 74 -5.25 12.51 -5.71
CA SER A 74 -4.25 12.34 -6.75
C SER A 74 -4.84 12.50 -8.15
N ASP A 75 -3.97 12.76 -9.12
CA ASP A 75 -4.38 12.90 -10.52
C ASP A 75 -4.97 11.60 -11.06
N TRP A 76 -5.95 11.74 -11.92
CA TRP A 76 -6.46 10.68 -12.78
C TRP A 76 -5.70 10.69 -14.09
N ASN A 77 -5.61 9.52 -14.75
CA ASN A 77 -5.10 9.47 -16.10
C ASN A 77 -5.99 10.30 -17.04
N ALA A 78 -5.41 10.88 -18.09
CA ALA A 78 -6.18 11.56 -19.14
C ALA A 78 -7.28 10.62 -19.69
N ALA A 79 -8.36 11.20 -20.21
CA ALA A 79 -9.55 10.43 -20.61
C ALA A 79 -9.26 9.35 -21.67
N ASP A 80 -8.26 9.57 -22.51
CA ASP A 80 -7.78 8.67 -23.57
C ASP A 80 -6.61 7.77 -23.15
N ALA A 81 -6.11 7.90 -21.91
CA ALA A 81 -5.00 7.12 -21.37
C ALA A 81 -5.51 6.04 -20.42
N PRO A 82 -5.36 4.75 -20.75
CA PRO A 82 -5.74 3.65 -19.88
C PRO A 82 -4.87 3.58 -18.62
N TYR A 83 -5.35 2.84 -17.60
CA TYR A 83 -4.54 2.47 -16.44
C TYR A 83 -3.86 1.13 -16.70
N HIS A 84 -2.60 1.03 -16.29
CA HIS A 84 -1.81 -0.20 -16.32
C HIS A 84 -1.09 -0.39 -15.00
N GLY A 85 -0.92 -1.63 -14.57
CA GLY A 85 -0.25 -1.95 -13.30
C GLY A 85 1.16 -1.39 -13.20
N GLU A 86 1.88 -1.34 -14.34
CA GLU A 86 3.23 -0.79 -14.43
C GLU A 86 3.32 0.67 -14.02
N GLN A 87 2.29 1.48 -14.30
CA GLN A 87 2.27 2.90 -13.91
C GLN A 87 2.32 3.09 -12.39
N PHE A 88 1.65 2.21 -11.64
CA PHE A 88 1.67 2.25 -10.17
C PHE A 88 3.01 1.80 -9.60
N ALA A 89 3.65 0.82 -10.24
CA ALA A 89 5.02 0.42 -9.89
C ALA A 89 6.02 1.54 -10.21
N ASP A 90 5.86 2.23 -11.35
CA ASP A 90 6.69 3.38 -11.72
C ASP A 90 6.53 4.55 -10.75
N ASP A 91 5.31 4.82 -10.26
CA ASP A 91 5.07 5.81 -9.21
C ASP A 91 5.85 5.48 -7.94
N LEU A 92 5.80 4.22 -7.49
CA LEU A 92 6.56 3.77 -6.33
C LEU A 92 8.08 3.90 -6.54
N ILE A 93 8.58 3.61 -7.75
CA ILE A 93 10.00 3.78 -8.09
C ILE A 93 10.40 5.26 -7.98
N VAL A 94 9.59 6.18 -8.47
CA VAL A 94 9.86 7.62 -8.35
C VAL A 94 9.83 8.05 -6.89
N LEU A 95 8.73 7.76 -6.17
CA LEU A 95 8.57 8.18 -4.76
C LEU A 95 9.66 7.61 -3.84
N ALA A 96 10.07 6.37 -4.04
CA ALA A 96 11.13 5.75 -3.26
C ALA A 96 12.52 6.24 -3.68
N GLY A 97 12.74 6.47 -4.99
CA GLY A 97 14.01 6.97 -5.54
C GLY A 97 14.35 8.39 -5.12
N GLU A 98 13.37 9.22 -4.82
CA GLU A 98 13.57 10.58 -4.29
C GLU A 98 14.02 10.60 -2.81
N GLN A 99 13.97 9.45 -2.13
CA GLN A 99 14.37 9.38 -0.73
C GLN A 99 15.90 9.30 -0.60
N PRO A 100 16.49 9.95 0.43
CA PRO A 100 17.95 9.92 0.67
C PRO A 100 18.51 8.52 0.93
N ARG A 101 17.66 7.58 1.34
CA ARG A 101 17.95 6.16 1.55
C ARG A 101 16.74 5.34 1.18
N PRO A 102 16.90 4.06 0.74
CA PRO A 102 15.77 3.18 0.48
C PRO A 102 14.78 3.15 1.66
N PRO A 103 13.52 3.52 1.44
CA PRO A 103 12.51 3.48 2.51
C PRO A 103 12.11 2.04 2.82
N VAL A 104 11.44 1.84 3.96
CA VAL A 104 10.63 0.63 4.18
C VAL A 104 9.26 0.86 3.54
N LEU A 105 8.81 -0.08 2.71
CA LEU A 105 7.48 -0.06 2.15
C LEU A 105 6.50 -0.78 3.09
N VAL A 106 5.40 -0.13 3.46
CA VAL A 106 4.23 -0.76 4.13
C VAL A 106 3.06 -0.64 3.17
N ALA A 107 2.62 -1.76 2.62
CA ALA A 107 1.73 -1.74 1.47
C ALA A 107 0.60 -2.77 1.58
N ALA A 108 -0.65 -2.31 1.40
CA ALA A 108 -1.84 -3.14 1.48
C ALA A 108 -2.35 -3.53 0.10
N SER A 109 -2.76 -4.80 -0.07
CA SER A 109 -3.49 -5.27 -1.24
C SER A 109 -2.83 -4.79 -2.56
N MET A 110 -3.54 -4.01 -3.38
CA MET A 110 -3.05 -3.41 -4.62
C MET A 110 -1.67 -2.75 -4.46
N GLY A 111 -1.46 -1.96 -3.41
CA GLY A 111 -0.17 -1.30 -3.14
C GLY A 111 0.96 -2.31 -2.91
N GLY A 112 0.67 -3.46 -2.29
CA GLY A 112 1.63 -4.55 -2.08
C GLY A 112 2.01 -5.24 -3.39
N LEU A 113 1.06 -5.48 -4.30
CA LEU A 113 1.32 -6.07 -5.61
C LEU A 113 2.25 -5.19 -6.44
N PHE A 114 1.96 -3.88 -6.49
CA PHE A 114 2.81 -2.93 -7.22
C PHE A 114 4.15 -2.70 -6.53
N GLY A 115 4.21 -2.84 -5.20
CA GLY A 115 5.46 -2.85 -4.45
C GLY A 115 6.37 -4.02 -4.85
N LEU A 116 5.82 -5.24 -4.99
CA LEU A 116 6.58 -6.40 -5.49
C LEU A 116 7.10 -6.18 -6.90
N LEU A 117 6.27 -5.63 -7.81
CA LEU A 117 6.70 -5.30 -9.16
C LEU A 117 7.79 -4.22 -9.18
N ALA A 118 7.65 -3.17 -8.37
CA ALA A 118 8.64 -2.09 -8.28
C ALA A 118 10.00 -2.61 -7.79
N GLU A 119 10.03 -3.39 -6.70
CA GLU A 119 11.26 -3.98 -6.15
C GLU A 119 11.91 -4.97 -7.12
N SER A 120 11.11 -5.77 -7.85
CA SER A 120 11.67 -6.71 -8.85
C SER A 120 12.28 -6.00 -10.04
N ARG A 121 11.72 -4.86 -10.47
CA ARG A 121 12.24 -4.03 -11.57
C ARG A 121 13.43 -3.17 -11.15
N TRP A 122 13.48 -2.79 -9.88
CA TRP A 122 14.56 -1.98 -9.30
C TRP A 122 15.01 -2.59 -7.98
N PRO A 123 15.86 -3.64 -8.02
CA PRO A 123 16.31 -4.34 -6.82
C PRO A 123 17.03 -3.41 -5.83
N GLY A 124 16.61 -3.45 -4.56
CA GLY A 124 17.12 -2.57 -3.50
C GLY A 124 16.41 -1.22 -3.45
N LEU A 125 15.28 -1.06 -4.15
CA LEU A 125 14.42 0.12 -4.04
C LEU A 125 13.92 0.33 -2.61
N PHE A 126 13.60 -0.79 -1.92
CA PHE A 126 13.17 -0.78 -0.53
C PHE A 126 14.19 -1.45 0.39
N SER A 127 14.41 -0.85 1.57
CA SER A 127 15.24 -1.47 2.62
C SER A 127 14.56 -2.66 3.29
N ALA A 128 13.24 -2.71 3.29
CA ALA A 128 12.38 -3.81 3.71
C ALA A 128 10.96 -3.60 3.18
N MET A 129 10.14 -4.65 3.17
CA MET A 129 8.73 -4.56 2.78
C MET A 129 7.83 -5.23 3.82
N VAL A 130 6.68 -4.61 4.08
CA VAL A 130 5.55 -5.16 4.83
C VAL A 130 4.36 -5.25 3.89
N LEU A 131 3.99 -6.46 3.51
CA LEU A 131 2.81 -6.74 2.70
C LEU A 131 1.62 -6.98 3.63
N VAL A 132 0.55 -6.24 3.42
CA VAL A 132 -0.63 -6.28 4.28
C VAL A 132 -1.78 -6.93 3.51
N ASP A 133 -2.08 -8.14 3.92
CA ASP A 133 -3.14 -9.01 3.43
C ASP A 133 -3.19 -9.14 1.91
N ILE A 134 -2.05 -9.44 1.32
CA ILE A 134 -1.91 -9.73 -0.10
C ILE A 134 -0.74 -10.68 -0.37
N THR A 135 -0.94 -11.58 -1.29
CA THR A 135 0.05 -12.51 -1.82
C THR A 135 0.01 -12.45 -3.35
N PRO A 136 1.05 -12.86 -4.08
CA PRO A 136 1.08 -12.87 -5.55
C PRO A 136 -0.05 -13.67 -6.20
N ARG A 137 -0.55 -14.67 -5.49
CA ARG A 137 -1.74 -15.45 -5.84
C ARG A 137 -2.79 -15.23 -4.74
N TRP A 138 -4.02 -14.99 -5.12
CA TRP A 138 -5.14 -14.72 -4.20
C TRP A 138 -6.34 -15.59 -4.54
N ASP A 139 -7.32 -15.62 -3.62
CA ASP A 139 -8.60 -16.28 -3.89
C ASP A 139 -9.42 -15.44 -4.88
N THR A 140 -9.71 -16.02 -6.04
CA THR A 140 -10.44 -15.34 -7.13
C THR A 140 -11.86 -14.95 -6.72
N ALA A 141 -12.55 -15.79 -5.95
CA ALA A 141 -13.90 -15.51 -5.49
C ALA A 141 -13.95 -14.31 -4.52
N GLY A 142 -12.89 -14.11 -3.72
CA GLY A 142 -12.72 -12.93 -2.88
C GLY A 142 -12.61 -11.65 -3.71
N VAL A 143 -11.75 -11.67 -4.75
CA VAL A 143 -11.60 -10.52 -5.65
C VAL A 143 -12.91 -10.23 -6.39
N GLU A 144 -13.59 -11.23 -6.92
CA GLU A 144 -14.88 -11.06 -7.63
C GLU A 144 -15.92 -10.36 -6.73
N ARG A 145 -16.00 -10.72 -5.43
CA ARG A 145 -16.91 -10.06 -4.48
C ARG A 145 -16.55 -8.59 -4.28
N ILE A 146 -15.26 -8.26 -4.17
CA ILE A 146 -14.80 -6.88 -4.02
C ILE A 146 -15.15 -6.07 -5.28
N LEU A 147 -14.86 -6.60 -6.46
CA LEU A 147 -15.18 -5.94 -7.73
C LEU A 147 -16.68 -5.74 -7.92
N ALA A 148 -17.49 -6.76 -7.59
CA ALA A 148 -18.94 -6.66 -7.64
C ALA A 148 -19.48 -5.55 -6.71
N PHE A 149 -18.94 -5.44 -5.50
CA PHE A 149 -19.32 -4.37 -4.58
C PHE A 149 -18.93 -2.98 -5.14
N MET A 150 -17.72 -2.84 -5.67
CA MET A 150 -17.21 -1.58 -6.19
C MET A 150 -17.95 -1.08 -7.43
N THR A 151 -18.48 -1.99 -8.23
CA THR A 151 -19.24 -1.69 -9.47
C THR A 151 -20.74 -1.64 -9.27
N ALA A 152 -21.28 -2.02 -8.10
CA ALA A 152 -22.71 -2.14 -7.84
C ALA A 152 -23.48 -0.81 -7.96
N HIS A 153 -22.81 0.34 -7.79
CA HIS A 153 -23.42 1.66 -7.81
C HIS A 153 -22.72 2.60 -8.83
N PRO A 154 -22.84 2.33 -10.14
CA PRO A 154 -22.14 3.11 -11.18
C PRO A 154 -22.63 4.57 -11.23
N ASP A 155 -23.90 4.81 -10.86
CA ASP A 155 -24.50 6.15 -10.79
C ASP A 155 -24.25 6.85 -9.43
N GLY A 156 -23.50 6.21 -8.52
CA GLY A 156 -23.27 6.71 -7.18
C GLY A 156 -24.49 6.58 -6.25
N PHE A 157 -24.43 7.25 -5.10
CA PHE A 157 -25.43 7.20 -4.03
C PHE A 157 -26.24 8.48 -3.98
N ALA A 158 -27.53 8.39 -3.65
CA ALA A 158 -28.39 9.56 -3.48
C ALA A 158 -28.08 10.35 -2.19
N SER A 159 -27.42 9.70 -1.21
CA SER A 159 -27.02 10.34 0.05
C SER A 159 -25.88 9.57 0.71
N LEU A 160 -25.19 10.23 1.65
CA LEU A 160 -24.19 9.58 2.52
C LEU A 160 -24.85 8.49 3.39
N ALA A 161 -26.11 8.67 3.81
CA ALA A 161 -26.84 7.66 4.56
C ALA A 161 -27.03 6.38 3.75
N GLN A 162 -27.42 6.47 2.47
CA GLN A 162 -27.53 5.32 1.56
C GLN A 162 -26.17 4.62 1.40
N ALA A 163 -25.10 5.39 1.19
CA ALA A 163 -23.77 4.81 1.09
C ALA A 163 -23.34 4.08 2.37
N ALA A 164 -23.65 4.66 3.55
CA ALA A 164 -23.40 4.01 4.84
C ALA A 164 -24.12 2.67 4.96
N ASP A 165 -25.37 2.59 4.54
CA ASP A 165 -26.18 1.37 4.61
C ASP A 165 -25.63 0.28 3.66
N VAL A 166 -25.27 0.65 2.44
CA VAL A 166 -24.66 -0.25 1.45
C VAL A 166 -23.31 -0.79 1.95
N ILE A 167 -22.44 0.07 2.48
CA ILE A 167 -21.14 -0.33 3.02
C ILE A 167 -21.33 -1.23 4.26
N SER A 168 -22.30 -0.92 5.13
CA SER A 168 -22.60 -1.71 6.31
C SER A 168 -23.15 -3.11 5.96
N ALA A 169 -23.94 -3.21 4.90
CA ALA A 169 -24.41 -4.49 4.39
C ALA A 169 -23.26 -5.35 3.81
N TYR A 170 -22.28 -4.73 3.17
CA TYR A 170 -21.09 -5.41 2.66
C TYR A 170 -20.11 -5.84 3.78
N MET A 171 -19.99 -5.04 4.85
CA MET A 171 -19.12 -5.30 6.00
C MET A 171 -19.91 -5.36 7.31
N PRO A 172 -20.77 -6.39 7.53
CA PRO A 172 -21.70 -6.44 8.66
C PRO A 172 -21.02 -6.56 10.03
N HIS A 173 -19.76 -6.98 10.06
CA HIS A 173 -18.95 -7.11 11.29
C HIS A 173 -18.36 -5.76 11.75
N ARG A 174 -18.47 -4.70 10.94
CA ARG A 174 -17.94 -3.37 11.26
C ARG A 174 -19.04 -2.41 11.70
N PRO A 175 -18.71 -1.48 12.60
CA PRO A 175 -19.63 -0.39 12.91
C PRO A 175 -20.02 0.39 11.65
N ARG A 176 -21.28 0.79 11.55
CA ARG A 176 -21.77 1.63 10.47
C ARG A 176 -20.96 2.93 10.44
N LYS A 177 -20.40 3.27 9.27
CA LYS A 177 -19.61 4.50 9.10
C LYS A 177 -20.47 5.75 9.32
N SER A 178 -19.87 6.76 9.99
CA SER A 178 -20.46 8.08 10.10
C SER A 178 -20.42 8.81 8.75
N GLU A 179 -21.31 9.77 8.54
CA GLU A 179 -21.28 10.61 7.34
C GLU A 179 -19.96 11.36 7.19
N GLN A 180 -19.37 11.81 8.28
CA GLN A 180 -18.05 12.47 8.27
C GLN A 180 -16.96 11.53 7.73
N SER A 181 -16.94 10.28 8.17
CA SER A 181 -15.99 9.27 7.68
C SER A 181 -16.20 8.94 6.21
N LEU A 182 -17.44 9.01 5.72
CA LEU A 182 -17.76 8.76 4.32
C LEU A 182 -17.33 9.88 3.39
N ARG A 183 -17.27 11.13 3.85
CA ARG A 183 -16.75 12.27 3.06
C ARG A 183 -15.28 12.09 2.66
N ALA A 184 -14.53 11.26 3.36
CA ALA A 184 -13.18 10.90 2.96
C ALA A 184 -13.14 9.85 1.82
N LEU A 185 -14.24 9.11 1.61
CA LEU A 185 -14.34 8.04 0.62
C LEU A 185 -15.20 8.40 -0.59
N LEU A 186 -16.00 9.44 -0.49
CA LEU A 186 -16.98 9.84 -1.49
C LEU A 186 -16.79 11.32 -1.86
N ARG A 187 -17.09 11.64 -3.11
CA ARG A 187 -17.13 12.99 -3.67
C ARG A 187 -18.55 13.29 -4.13
N GLU A 188 -19.07 14.47 -3.79
CA GLU A 188 -20.32 14.95 -4.35
C GLU A 188 -20.09 15.39 -5.80
N ASP A 189 -20.89 14.88 -6.72
CA ASP A 189 -20.89 15.33 -8.10
C ASP A 189 -21.77 16.61 -8.26
N GLY A 190 -21.67 17.26 -9.42
CA GLY A 190 -22.44 18.48 -9.69
C GLY A 190 -23.98 18.27 -9.76
N GLN A 191 -24.47 17.04 -9.56
CA GLN A 191 -25.90 16.68 -9.57
C GLN A 191 -26.40 16.29 -8.17
N GLY A 192 -25.59 16.49 -7.12
CA GLY A 192 -25.92 16.17 -5.74
C GLY A 192 -25.87 14.67 -5.40
N ARG A 193 -25.21 13.86 -6.23
CA ARG A 193 -24.96 12.46 -5.96
C ARG A 193 -23.56 12.24 -5.39
N TRP A 194 -23.42 11.21 -4.56
CA TRP A 194 -22.15 10.86 -3.94
C TRP A 194 -21.52 9.71 -4.70
N ARG A 195 -20.31 9.92 -5.27
CA ARG A 195 -19.54 8.91 -6.02
C ARG A 195 -18.30 8.53 -5.26
N TRP A 196 -17.81 7.33 -5.51
CA TRP A 196 -16.49 6.94 -4.99
C TRP A 196 -15.42 7.95 -5.43
N HIS A 197 -14.39 8.11 -4.59
CA HIS A 197 -13.30 9.04 -4.86
C HIS A 197 -12.33 8.58 -5.96
N TRP A 198 -12.43 7.32 -6.38
CA TRP A 198 -11.54 6.77 -7.42
C TRP A 198 -12.15 6.90 -8.82
N ASP A 199 -11.26 6.83 -9.82
CA ASP A 199 -11.68 6.79 -11.22
C ASP A 199 -12.39 5.46 -11.53
N PRO A 200 -13.64 5.47 -11.98
CA PRO A 200 -14.38 4.22 -12.27
C PRO A 200 -13.71 3.35 -13.36
N ARG A 201 -12.88 3.91 -14.23
CA ARG A 201 -12.12 3.18 -15.24
C ARG A 201 -11.14 2.19 -14.63
N LEU A 202 -10.61 2.48 -13.42
CA LEU A 202 -9.66 1.61 -12.72
C LEU A 202 -10.19 0.20 -12.50
N VAL A 203 -11.48 0.07 -12.11
CA VAL A 203 -12.07 -1.25 -11.81
C VAL A 203 -12.04 -2.16 -13.03
N ALA A 204 -12.44 -1.63 -14.20
CA ALA A 204 -12.51 -2.42 -15.43
C ALA A 204 -11.11 -2.81 -15.96
N GLU A 205 -10.12 -1.95 -15.77
CA GLU A 205 -8.78 -2.13 -16.32
C GLU A 205 -7.91 -3.01 -15.44
N LEU A 206 -7.89 -2.78 -14.12
CA LEU A 206 -7.15 -3.61 -13.17
C LEU A 206 -7.73 -5.03 -13.04
N ALA A 207 -9.06 -5.20 -13.16
CA ALA A 207 -9.68 -6.51 -13.12
C ALA A 207 -9.32 -7.36 -14.35
N ARG A 208 -9.22 -6.74 -15.51
CA ARG A 208 -8.88 -7.44 -16.77
C ARG A 208 -7.47 -8.00 -16.76
N ASP A 209 -6.55 -7.30 -16.14
CA ASP A 209 -5.12 -7.67 -16.08
C ASP A 209 -4.80 -8.64 -14.93
N SER A 210 -5.67 -8.76 -13.92
CA SER A 210 -5.31 -9.40 -12.66
C SER A 210 -4.97 -10.89 -12.78
N GLU A 211 -5.67 -11.67 -13.58
CA GLU A 211 -5.37 -13.10 -13.75
C GLU A 211 -4.10 -13.34 -14.56
N GLN A 212 -3.86 -12.54 -15.59
CA GLN A 212 -2.69 -12.67 -16.46
C GLN A 212 -1.39 -12.29 -15.75
N HIS A 213 -1.47 -11.44 -14.73
CA HIS A 213 -0.30 -10.94 -14.00
C HIS A 213 0.11 -11.76 -12.78
N GLN A 214 -0.68 -12.75 -12.33
CA GLN A 214 -0.31 -13.55 -11.15
C GLN A 214 1.02 -14.28 -11.31
N ASP A 215 1.33 -14.78 -12.50
CA ASP A 215 2.63 -15.45 -12.74
C ASP A 215 3.79 -14.44 -12.72
N ALA A 216 3.59 -13.24 -13.27
CA ALA A 216 4.58 -12.16 -13.20
C ALA A 216 4.79 -11.68 -11.75
N LEU A 217 3.72 -11.58 -10.95
CA LEU A 217 3.78 -11.24 -9.53
C LEU A 217 4.47 -12.33 -8.70
N ALA A 218 4.22 -13.62 -9.03
CA ALA A 218 4.90 -14.73 -8.38
C ALA A 218 6.42 -14.71 -8.70
N GLU A 219 6.79 -14.38 -9.94
CA GLU A 219 8.19 -14.21 -10.32
C GLU A 219 8.81 -12.98 -9.63
N ALA A 220 8.10 -11.87 -9.56
CA ALA A 220 8.53 -10.69 -8.81
C ALA A 220 8.82 -11.04 -7.35
N ALA A 221 7.93 -11.78 -6.69
CA ALA A 221 8.12 -12.20 -5.29
C ALA A 221 9.38 -13.07 -5.09
N ARG A 222 9.74 -13.95 -6.05
CA ARG A 222 11.00 -14.72 -6.01
C ARG A 222 12.24 -13.83 -6.10
N GLN A 223 12.15 -12.72 -6.80
CA GLN A 223 13.26 -11.80 -7.02
C GLN A 223 13.49 -10.86 -5.84
N VAL A 224 12.50 -10.60 -4.99
CA VAL A 224 12.64 -9.76 -3.80
C VAL A 224 13.69 -10.36 -2.87
N LYS A 225 14.68 -9.56 -2.49
CA LYS A 225 15.78 -9.95 -1.58
C LYS A 225 15.80 -9.17 -0.27
N CYS A 226 15.15 -8.01 -0.24
CA CYS A 226 15.05 -7.25 0.99
C CYS A 226 14.23 -8.02 2.05
N PRO A 227 14.43 -7.73 3.36
CA PRO A 227 13.61 -8.28 4.42
C PRO A 227 12.11 -8.10 4.13
N LEU A 228 11.33 -9.16 4.31
CA LEU A 228 9.93 -9.20 3.90
C LEU A 228 9.05 -9.73 5.03
N LEU A 229 7.98 -9.01 5.35
CA LEU A 229 6.93 -9.42 6.29
C LEU A 229 5.59 -9.47 5.57
N LEU A 230 4.88 -10.58 5.68
CA LEU A 230 3.47 -10.69 5.36
C LEU A 230 2.64 -10.59 6.65
N VAL A 231 1.73 -9.64 6.73
CA VAL A 231 0.72 -9.54 7.79
C VAL A 231 -0.64 -9.87 7.18
N SER A 232 -1.26 -10.97 7.58
CA SER A 232 -2.57 -11.39 7.06
C SER A 232 -3.67 -11.30 8.11
N GLY A 233 -4.91 -11.14 7.65
CA GLY A 233 -6.08 -11.27 8.50
C GLY A 233 -6.55 -12.72 8.59
N GLY A 234 -6.79 -13.24 9.80
CA GLY A 234 -7.32 -14.59 10.00
C GLY A 234 -8.76 -14.78 9.50
N ARG A 235 -9.43 -13.69 9.12
CA ARG A 235 -10.76 -13.68 8.48
C ARG A 235 -10.72 -13.09 7.07
N SER A 236 -9.53 -13.05 6.47
CA SER A 236 -9.38 -12.60 5.10
C SER A 236 -10.07 -13.55 4.13
N ASP A 237 -10.67 -12.99 3.10
CA ASP A 237 -11.24 -13.72 1.97
C ASP A 237 -10.34 -13.69 0.73
N LEU A 238 -9.17 -13.06 0.81
CA LEU A 238 -8.17 -13.01 -0.25
C LEU A 238 -6.92 -13.84 0.08
N VAL A 239 -6.48 -13.79 1.34
CA VAL A 239 -5.26 -14.48 1.80
C VAL A 239 -5.68 -15.66 2.66
N THR A 240 -5.45 -16.85 2.13
CA THR A 240 -5.76 -18.13 2.76
C THR A 240 -4.49 -18.81 3.27
N PRO A 241 -4.58 -19.82 4.16
CA PRO A 241 -3.41 -20.60 4.56
C PRO A 241 -2.65 -21.19 3.36
N GLN A 242 -3.36 -21.54 2.28
CA GLN A 242 -2.75 -22.07 1.05
C GLN A 242 -1.94 -20.96 0.35
N THR A 243 -2.50 -19.77 0.12
CA THR A 243 -1.79 -18.69 -0.57
C THR A 243 -0.62 -18.16 0.26
N VAL A 244 -0.70 -18.21 1.60
CA VAL A 244 0.44 -17.96 2.50
C VAL A 244 1.55 -18.98 2.29
N ALA A 245 1.22 -20.27 2.27
CA ALA A 245 2.21 -21.33 2.06
C ALA A 245 2.89 -21.21 0.69
N GLU A 246 2.12 -20.91 -0.36
CA GLU A 246 2.65 -20.64 -1.70
C GLU A 246 3.59 -19.44 -1.71
N PHE A 247 3.20 -18.34 -1.05
CA PHE A 247 4.04 -17.14 -0.95
C PHE A 247 5.35 -17.41 -0.21
N LEU A 248 5.32 -18.12 0.91
CA LEU A 248 6.52 -18.48 1.67
C LEU A 248 7.43 -19.45 0.88
N ALA A 249 6.87 -20.26 -0.01
CA ALA A 249 7.67 -21.07 -0.94
C ALA A 249 8.36 -20.22 -2.03
N LEU A 250 7.73 -19.12 -2.48
CA LEU A 250 8.33 -18.16 -3.42
C LEU A 250 9.41 -17.28 -2.77
N ALA A 251 9.19 -16.86 -1.53
CA ALA A 251 10.06 -15.99 -0.75
C ALA A 251 10.39 -16.62 0.63
N PRO A 252 11.27 -17.64 0.71
CA PRO A 252 11.52 -18.39 1.95
C PRO A 252 12.12 -17.55 3.09
N HIS A 253 12.64 -16.38 2.80
CA HIS A 253 13.17 -15.42 3.78
C HIS A 253 12.07 -14.53 4.39
N ALA A 254 10.84 -14.56 3.85
CA ALA A 254 9.73 -13.78 4.37
C ALA A 254 9.28 -14.32 5.74
N ARG A 255 8.88 -13.39 6.61
CA ARG A 255 8.16 -13.71 7.85
C ARG A 255 6.67 -13.58 7.62
N HIS A 256 5.89 -14.32 8.37
CA HIS A 256 4.42 -14.22 8.35
C HIS A 256 3.88 -14.03 9.76
N VAL A 257 2.93 -13.11 9.90
CA VAL A 257 2.15 -12.87 11.12
C VAL A 257 0.68 -12.80 10.72
N GLU A 258 -0.16 -13.61 11.38
CA GLU A 258 -1.61 -13.57 11.23
C GLU A 258 -2.24 -12.79 12.37
N LEU A 259 -3.14 -11.86 12.06
CA LEU A 259 -4.01 -11.19 13.01
C LEU A 259 -5.39 -11.88 12.99
N PRO A 260 -5.72 -12.72 14.00
CA PRO A 260 -6.81 -13.68 13.92
C PRO A 260 -8.22 -13.07 13.74
N GLN A 261 -8.40 -11.81 14.22
CA GLN A 261 -9.70 -11.14 14.17
C GLN A 261 -9.85 -10.20 12.95
N ALA A 262 -8.75 -9.89 12.27
CA ALA A 262 -8.75 -8.99 11.13
C ALA A 262 -9.28 -9.67 9.85
N THR A 263 -9.98 -8.89 9.03
CA THR A 263 -10.37 -9.27 7.66
C THR A 263 -9.33 -8.76 6.66
N HIS A 264 -9.67 -8.71 5.36
CA HIS A 264 -8.82 -8.06 4.34
C HIS A 264 -8.41 -6.62 4.68
N MET A 265 -9.18 -5.93 5.52
CA MET A 265 -8.90 -4.56 5.95
C MET A 265 -8.06 -4.50 7.24
N VAL A 266 -6.99 -5.28 7.32
CA VAL A 266 -6.17 -5.52 8.52
C VAL A 266 -5.86 -4.26 9.32
N ALA A 267 -5.27 -3.24 8.69
CA ALA A 267 -4.91 -1.98 9.34
C ALA A 267 -6.13 -1.18 9.87
N GLY A 268 -7.31 -1.42 9.31
CA GLY A 268 -8.55 -0.76 9.73
C GLY A 268 -9.38 -1.57 10.72
N ASP A 269 -9.18 -2.90 10.80
CA ASP A 269 -9.92 -3.80 11.69
C ASP A 269 -9.26 -3.87 13.08
N ASP A 270 -7.93 -3.97 13.10
CA ASP A 270 -7.15 -4.09 14.34
C ASP A 270 -5.87 -3.24 14.21
N ASN A 271 -6.04 -1.91 14.20
CA ASN A 271 -4.95 -0.98 13.97
C ASN A 271 -3.85 -1.08 15.03
N ASP A 272 -4.22 -1.32 16.30
CA ASP A 272 -3.24 -1.36 17.38
C ASP A 272 -2.34 -2.59 17.27
N ALA A 273 -2.92 -3.79 17.03
CA ALA A 273 -2.16 -5.02 16.82
C ALA A 273 -1.33 -4.96 15.54
N PHE A 274 -1.88 -4.39 14.46
CA PHE A 274 -1.15 -4.17 13.22
C PHE A 274 0.05 -3.24 13.44
N THR A 275 -0.17 -2.09 14.07
CA THR A 275 0.88 -1.10 14.33
C THR A 275 1.98 -1.66 15.23
N ALA A 276 1.62 -2.40 16.27
CA ALA A 276 2.59 -3.09 17.15
C ALA A 276 3.41 -4.11 16.35
N THR A 277 2.78 -4.92 15.50
CA THR A 277 3.47 -5.89 14.63
C THR A 277 4.48 -5.21 13.70
N VAL A 278 4.11 -4.07 13.10
CA VAL A 278 5.02 -3.30 12.23
C VAL A 278 6.19 -2.73 13.05
N LEU A 279 5.93 -2.15 14.21
CA LEU A 279 6.98 -1.61 15.10
C LEU A 279 7.96 -2.69 15.52
N ASP A 280 7.48 -3.84 15.98
CA ASP A 280 8.32 -4.97 16.40
C ASP A 280 9.20 -5.46 15.24
N TYR A 281 8.64 -5.54 14.03
CA TYR A 281 9.41 -5.91 12.86
C TYR A 281 10.51 -4.90 12.53
N LEU A 282 10.20 -3.61 12.56
CA LEU A 282 11.16 -2.53 12.30
C LEU A 282 12.28 -2.48 13.37
N ASP A 283 11.97 -2.77 14.61
CA ASP A 283 12.96 -2.83 15.70
C ASP A 283 13.93 -3.99 15.48
N VAL A 284 13.45 -5.16 15.09
CA VAL A 284 14.30 -6.31 14.74
C VAL A 284 15.25 -5.98 13.57
N LEU A 285 14.76 -5.28 12.54
CA LEU A 285 15.60 -4.86 11.41
C LEU A 285 16.71 -3.88 11.84
N SER A 286 16.40 -3.01 12.78
CA SER A 286 17.36 -1.99 13.28
C SER A 286 18.51 -2.58 14.08
N VAL A 287 18.32 -3.78 14.67
CA VAL A 287 19.32 -4.49 15.48
C VAL A 287 20.19 -5.43 14.65
N ALA A 288 19.73 -5.84 13.46
CA ALA A 288 20.51 -6.70 12.57
C ALA A 288 21.74 -5.93 12.02
N PRO A 289 22.98 -6.49 12.13
CA PRO A 289 24.15 -5.83 11.58
C PRO A 289 23.97 -5.67 10.06
N ALA A 290 24.29 -4.47 9.55
CA ALA A 290 24.28 -4.20 8.12
C ALA A 290 25.18 -5.22 7.41
N THR A 291 24.61 -6.10 6.60
CA THR A 291 25.37 -6.96 5.70
C THR A 291 26.04 -6.06 4.66
N THR A 292 27.33 -5.76 4.88
CA THR A 292 28.14 -5.04 3.92
C THR A 292 28.31 -5.87 2.66
N SER A 293 27.48 -5.62 1.66
CA SER A 293 27.78 -6.03 0.28
C SER A 293 28.91 -5.16 -0.22
N SER A 294 30.15 -5.67 -0.12
CA SER A 294 31.30 -5.05 -0.76
C SER A 294 31.17 -5.23 -2.27
N VAL A 295 30.67 -4.21 -2.95
CA VAL A 295 30.84 -4.08 -4.40
C VAL A 295 32.32 -3.74 -4.62
N THR A 296 33.13 -4.72 -4.95
CA THR A 296 34.48 -4.52 -5.45
C THR A 296 34.39 -3.89 -6.84
N ASN A 297 34.66 -2.61 -6.92
CA ASN A 297 34.92 -1.91 -8.18
C ASN A 297 36.27 -2.43 -8.74
N GLU A 298 36.26 -3.40 -9.62
CA GLU A 298 37.41 -3.70 -10.46
C GLU A 298 37.53 -2.62 -11.53
N HIS A 299 38.47 -1.74 -11.31
CA HIS A 299 38.98 -0.82 -12.33
C HIS A 299 39.66 -1.63 -13.45
N VAL A 300 39.00 -1.74 -14.58
CA VAL A 300 39.66 -2.17 -15.83
C VAL A 300 40.47 -0.99 -16.37
N THR A 301 41.76 -0.97 -16.04
CA THR A 301 42.73 -0.14 -16.73
C THR A 301 43.10 -0.82 -18.05
N GLY A 302 42.50 -0.35 -19.14
CA GLY A 302 42.91 -0.72 -20.50
C GLY A 302 44.22 -0.02 -20.88
N ALA A 303 45.27 -0.79 -20.97
CA ALA A 303 46.54 -0.35 -21.59
C ALA A 303 46.38 -0.31 -23.12
N ARG A 304 46.77 0.81 -23.72
CA ARG A 304 46.99 0.94 -25.15
C ARG A 304 48.35 0.32 -25.51
N SER A 305 48.38 -0.43 -26.54
CA SER A 305 49.49 -0.62 -27.47
C SER A 305 48.94 -0.93 -28.86
#